data_0d61fedcba6da58eef220870831ef68c
#
_entry.id   0d61fedcba6da58eef220870831ef68c
#
_cell.length_a   1.000
_cell.length_b   1.000
_cell.length_c   1.000
_cell.angle_alpha   90.00
_cell.angle_beta   90.00
_cell.angle_gamma   90.00
#
_symmetry.space_group_name_H-M   'P 1'
#
loop_
_entity.id
_entity.type
_entity.pdbx_description
1 polymer ?
#
loop_
_entity_poly.entity_id
_entity_poly.type
_entity_poly.pdbx_seq_one_letter_code
_entity_poly.pdbx_strand_id
1 'polypeptide(L)'
;MKRVRRLTWVLCSICLVTLFPFTGLGLAQQESDEALVHNAKLRLQPEETVDGGQVFGSASQPGMYVTRIRFAAGRHTRPHYHTQDRWVTVLEGTWWTGEGDVFDADKMIPIREGGLMYHPAGFRHYDGAKGQDVVVQIMGMGPVETIRTEIDPSGKPVPR
;
A
#
# COMPACT_ATOMS: atom_id res chain seq x y z
N MET A 1 -50.77 33.56 -75.09
CA MET A 1 -49.88 32.63 -74.45
C MET A 1 -49.62 33.16 -73.00
N LYS A 2 -50.26 32.56 -71.98
CA LYS A 2 -50.15 33.01 -70.58
C LYS A 2 -49.31 31.96 -69.80
N ARG A 3 -48.11 32.36 -69.31
CA ARG A 3 -47.26 31.53 -68.49
C ARG A 3 -47.78 31.52 -67.04
N VAL A 4 -48.16 30.34 -66.57
CA VAL A 4 -48.52 30.12 -65.15
C VAL A 4 -47.24 29.89 -64.42
N ARG A 5 -46.89 30.75 -63.40
CA ARG A 5 -45.81 30.56 -62.46
C ARG A 5 -46.32 29.65 -61.35
N ARG A 6 -45.70 28.48 -61.20
CA ARG A 6 -45.91 27.61 -60.05
C ARG A 6 -45.09 28.12 -58.86
N LEU A 7 -45.76 28.43 -57.76
CA LEU A 7 -45.19 28.84 -56.52
C LEU A 7 -44.87 27.55 -55.70
N THR A 8 -43.60 27.24 -55.58
CA THR A 8 -43.15 26.14 -54.76
C THR A 8 -43.03 26.59 -53.29
N TRP A 9 -43.84 26.00 -52.41
CA TRP A 9 -43.77 26.20 -50.98
C TRP A 9 -42.64 25.32 -50.47
N VAL A 10 -41.59 25.96 -49.91
CA VAL A 10 -40.55 25.27 -49.12
C VAL A 10 -41.05 25.18 -47.66
N LEU A 11 -41.44 23.99 -47.26
CA LEU A 11 -41.71 23.68 -45.86
C LEU A 11 -40.41 23.65 -45.12
N CYS A 12 -40.13 24.69 -44.34
CA CYS A 12 -39.01 24.73 -43.39
C CYS A 12 -39.41 23.92 -42.17
N SER A 13 -38.94 22.67 -42.09
CA SER A 13 -39.07 21.85 -40.88
C SER A 13 -38.18 22.44 -39.80
N ILE A 14 -38.78 23.15 -38.87
CA ILE A 14 -38.12 23.60 -37.62
C ILE A 14 -37.90 22.35 -36.75
N CYS A 15 -36.66 21.86 -36.76
CA CYS A 15 -36.23 20.81 -35.86
C CYS A 15 -36.11 21.43 -34.46
N LEU A 16 -37.13 21.18 -33.63
CA LEU A 16 -37.10 21.57 -32.21
C LEU A 16 -36.10 20.67 -31.49
N VAL A 17 -34.86 21.13 -31.37
CA VAL A 17 -33.86 20.46 -30.49
C VAL A 17 -34.27 20.73 -29.06
N THR A 18 -34.92 19.77 -28.42
CA THR A 18 -35.14 19.78 -26.99
C THR A 18 -33.79 19.58 -26.31
N LEU A 19 -33.21 20.67 -25.82
CA LEU A 19 -32.10 20.66 -24.89
C LEU A 19 -32.59 20.05 -23.58
N PHE A 20 -32.38 18.75 -23.40
CA PHE A 20 -32.48 18.15 -22.09
C PHE A 20 -31.29 18.66 -21.22
N PRO A 21 -31.55 19.17 -20.02
CA PRO A 21 -30.48 19.57 -19.14
C PRO A 21 -29.77 18.31 -18.61
N PHE A 22 -28.67 17.93 -19.25
CA PHE A 22 -27.76 16.87 -18.77
C PHE A 22 -26.88 17.35 -17.61
N THR A 23 -27.39 18.22 -16.73
CA THR A 23 -26.59 18.87 -15.69
C THR A 23 -26.57 18.13 -14.34
N GLY A 24 -27.51 17.20 -14.11
CA GLY A 24 -27.61 16.56 -12.78
C GLY A 24 -26.60 15.43 -12.51
N LEU A 25 -26.32 14.59 -13.50
CA LEU A 25 -25.41 13.46 -13.31
C LEU A 25 -23.94 13.87 -13.19
N GLY A 26 -23.52 14.87 -13.95
CA GLY A 26 -22.13 15.34 -13.92
C GLY A 26 -21.75 15.99 -12.61
N LEU A 27 -22.65 16.78 -12.00
CA LEU A 27 -22.39 17.45 -10.74
C LEU A 27 -22.33 16.45 -9.57
N ALA A 28 -23.23 15.45 -9.53
CA ALA A 28 -23.23 14.43 -8.49
C ALA A 28 -21.98 13.54 -8.55
N GLN A 29 -21.51 13.21 -9.74
CA GLN A 29 -20.28 12.43 -9.91
C GLN A 29 -19.04 13.24 -9.51
N GLN A 30 -18.96 14.50 -9.89
CA GLN A 30 -17.84 15.37 -9.53
C GLN A 30 -17.78 15.58 -8.00
N GLU A 31 -18.93 15.78 -7.34
CA GLU A 31 -18.99 15.92 -5.87
C GLU A 31 -18.55 14.63 -5.17
N SER A 32 -18.93 13.45 -5.69
CA SER A 32 -18.47 12.15 -5.16
C SER A 32 -16.97 11.94 -5.35
N ASP A 33 -16.42 12.34 -6.48
CA ASP A 33 -15.00 12.20 -6.79
C ASP A 33 -14.15 13.17 -5.94
N GLU A 34 -14.62 14.40 -5.73
CA GLU A 34 -13.98 15.35 -4.82
C GLU A 34 -14.01 14.86 -3.36
N ALA A 35 -15.11 14.28 -2.91
CA ALA A 35 -15.22 13.72 -1.57
C ALA A 35 -14.29 12.51 -1.39
N LEU A 36 -14.15 11.65 -2.39
CA LEU A 36 -13.21 10.52 -2.38
C LEU A 36 -11.76 11.00 -2.33
N VAL A 37 -11.40 12.01 -3.13
CA VAL A 37 -10.05 12.59 -3.13
C VAL A 37 -9.75 13.28 -1.81
N HIS A 38 -10.71 14.01 -1.24
CA HIS A 38 -10.56 14.65 0.06
C HIS A 38 -10.37 13.62 1.17
N ASN A 39 -11.18 12.58 1.20
CA ASN A 39 -11.03 11.47 2.17
C ASN A 39 -9.72 10.72 2.00
N ALA A 40 -9.25 10.54 0.76
CA ALA A 40 -7.94 9.96 0.50
C ALA A 40 -6.81 10.86 1.05
N LYS A 41 -6.88 12.17 0.82
CA LYS A 41 -5.91 13.15 1.34
C LYS A 41 -5.87 13.17 2.87
N LEU A 42 -7.02 13.06 3.54
CA LEU A 42 -7.09 13.00 5.01
C LEU A 42 -6.44 11.73 5.58
N ARG A 43 -6.30 10.68 4.76
CA ARG A 43 -5.66 9.40 5.13
C ARG A 43 -4.23 9.29 4.63
N LEU A 44 -3.79 10.20 3.77
CA LEU A 44 -2.38 10.28 3.38
C LEU A 44 -1.56 10.70 4.58
N GLN A 45 -0.61 9.88 4.94
CA GLN A 45 0.37 10.24 5.96
C GLN A 45 1.28 11.32 5.40
N PRO A 46 1.66 12.31 6.21
CA PRO A 46 2.68 13.29 5.83
C PRO A 46 3.96 12.61 5.33
N GLU A 47 4.69 13.26 4.46
CA GLU A 47 5.98 12.75 3.93
C GLU A 47 6.96 12.39 5.04
N GLU A 48 6.87 13.05 6.18
CA GLU A 48 7.66 12.77 7.39
C GLU A 48 7.49 11.33 7.89
N THR A 49 6.37 10.65 7.56
CA THR A 49 6.17 9.23 7.92
C THR A 49 6.74 8.26 6.88
N VAL A 50 7.31 8.73 5.79
CA VAL A 50 7.95 7.86 4.78
C VAL A 50 9.12 7.11 5.40
N ASP A 51 9.82 7.73 6.36
CA ASP A 51 11.00 7.16 7.01
C ASP A 51 10.70 6.17 8.12
N GLY A 52 9.44 6.05 8.51
CA GLY A 52 9.01 5.11 9.54
C GLY A 52 7.79 5.62 10.30
N GLY A 53 7.09 4.71 10.96
CA GLY A 53 5.96 5.03 11.79
C GLY A 53 4.65 4.41 11.35
N GLN A 54 3.60 4.73 12.09
CA GLN A 54 2.26 4.21 11.88
C GLN A 54 1.56 4.98 10.77
N VAL A 55 1.18 4.28 9.70
CA VAL A 55 0.47 4.85 8.55
C VAL A 55 -1.04 4.75 8.73
N PHE A 56 -1.52 3.60 9.24
CA PHE A 56 -2.93 3.35 9.48
C PHE A 56 -3.11 2.34 10.61
N GLY A 57 -4.19 2.46 11.38
CA GLY A 57 -4.48 1.53 12.47
C GLY A 57 -3.37 1.42 13.51
N SER A 58 -3.31 0.33 14.26
CA SER A 58 -2.25 0.06 15.23
C SER A 58 -1.98 -1.43 15.32
N ALA A 59 -0.70 -1.81 15.28
CA ALA A 59 -0.28 -3.20 15.47
C ALA A 59 -0.63 -3.77 16.87
N SER A 60 -0.89 -2.90 17.85
CA SER A 60 -1.28 -3.31 19.22
C SER A 60 -2.79 -3.35 19.46
N GLN A 61 -3.61 -2.98 18.48
CA GLN A 61 -5.07 -2.94 18.61
C GLN A 61 -5.74 -3.89 17.61
N PRO A 62 -6.95 -4.38 17.90
CA PRO A 62 -7.72 -5.17 16.94
C PRO A 62 -7.97 -4.40 15.64
N GLY A 63 -7.81 -5.07 14.51
CA GLY A 63 -8.08 -4.55 13.18
C GLY A 63 -6.83 -4.45 12.31
N MET A 64 -7.03 -3.97 11.09
CA MET A 64 -5.95 -3.79 10.11
C MET A 64 -5.00 -2.66 10.55
N TYR A 65 -3.72 -2.87 10.35
CA TYR A 65 -2.70 -1.83 10.49
C TYR A 65 -1.77 -1.76 9.28
N VAL A 66 -1.20 -0.58 9.07
CA VAL A 66 -0.10 -0.35 8.13
C VAL A 66 0.96 0.47 8.84
N THR A 67 2.20 0.00 8.81
CA THR A 67 3.35 0.71 9.37
C THR A 67 4.50 0.72 8.36
N ARG A 68 5.36 1.72 8.44
CA ARG A 68 6.62 1.79 7.68
C ARG A 68 7.79 1.71 8.62
N ILE A 69 8.85 1.05 8.20
CA ILE A 69 10.10 0.92 8.95
C ILE A 69 11.26 1.22 8.02
N ARG A 70 12.14 2.12 8.46
CA ARG A 70 13.45 2.31 7.85
C ARG A 70 14.48 1.49 8.61
N PHE A 71 15.18 0.63 7.91
CA PHE A 71 16.40 -0.03 8.39
C PHE A 71 17.60 0.72 7.83
N ALA A 72 18.40 1.30 8.69
CA ALA A 72 19.68 1.87 8.26
C ALA A 72 20.63 0.76 7.77
N ALA A 73 21.55 1.10 6.88
CA ALA A 73 22.56 0.18 6.37
C ALA A 73 23.22 -0.62 7.50
N GLY A 74 23.28 -1.94 7.34
CA GLY A 74 23.81 -2.89 8.33
C GLY A 74 22.90 -3.20 9.53
N ARG A 75 21.71 -2.59 9.61
CA ARG A 75 20.75 -2.87 10.69
C ARG A 75 19.82 -4.01 10.30
N HIS A 76 19.62 -4.93 11.21
CA HIS A 76 18.75 -6.10 11.03
C HIS A 76 18.04 -6.47 12.34
N THR A 77 16.94 -7.20 12.20
CA THR A 77 16.26 -7.84 13.33
C THR A 77 17.04 -9.09 13.78
N ARG A 78 16.77 -9.50 14.98
CA ARG A 78 17.24 -10.81 15.49
C ARG A 78 16.17 -11.85 15.18
N PRO A 79 16.52 -13.16 15.08
CA PRO A 79 15.55 -14.24 14.86
C PRO A 79 14.33 -14.15 15.76
N HIS A 80 13.15 -14.12 15.13
CA HIS A 80 11.86 -13.94 15.78
C HIS A 80 10.71 -14.48 14.92
N TYR A 81 9.51 -14.52 15.48
CA TYR A 81 8.27 -14.70 14.74
C TYR A 81 7.20 -13.71 15.21
N HIS A 82 6.12 -13.61 14.45
CA HIS A 82 4.94 -12.81 14.81
C HIS A 82 3.74 -13.71 15.04
N THR A 83 2.84 -13.27 15.94
CA THR A 83 1.64 -14.03 16.29
C THR A 83 0.54 -13.95 15.23
N GLN A 84 0.68 -13.07 14.25
CA GLN A 84 -0.27 -12.86 13.14
C GLN A 84 0.47 -12.78 11.80
N ASP A 85 -0.26 -13.06 10.73
CA ASP A 85 0.22 -12.91 9.36
C ASP A 85 0.56 -11.46 9.03
N ARG A 86 1.62 -11.27 8.22
CA ARG A 86 2.03 -9.94 7.75
C ARG A 86 2.46 -9.99 6.29
N TRP A 87 2.19 -8.89 5.59
CA TRP A 87 2.66 -8.63 4.23
C TRP A 87 3.62 -7.45 4.28
N VAL A 88 4.78 -7.63 3.69
CA VAL A 88 5.86 -6.64 3.70
C VAL A 88 6.22 -6.27 2.28
N THR A 89 6.04 -4.99 1.93
CA THR A 89 6.41 -4.44 0.62
C THR A 89 7.66 -3.60 0.78
N VAL A 90 8.65 -3.82 -0.08
CA VAL A 90 9.86 -2.99 -0.13
C VAL A 90 9.53 -1.71 -0.91
N LEU A 91 9.62 -0.55 -0.25
CA LEU A 91 9.37 0.76 -0.85
C LEU A 91 10.64 1.39 -1.41
N GLU A 92 11.79 1.17 -0.75
CA GLU A 92 13.09 1.69 -1.16
C GLU A 92 14.19 0.68 -0.84
N GLY A 93 15.15 0.55 -1.73
CA GLY A 93 16.36 -0.23 -1.52
C GLY A 93 16.18 -1.75 -1.71
N THR A 94 17.01 -2.51 -1.01
CA THR A 94 16.96 -3.98 -1.01
C THR A 94 16.86 -4.49 0.41
N TRP A 95 15.72 -5.10 0.73
CA TRP A 95 15.46 -5.75 2.00
C TRP A 95 15.95 -7.18 1.97
N TRP A 96 16.63 -7.61 3.01
CA TRP A 96 17.19 -8.95 3.12
C TRP A 96 16.47 -9.72 4.20
N THR A 97 16.16 -10.98 3.93
CA THR A 97 15.47 -11.86 4.87
C THR A 97 16.12 -13.23 4.91
N GLY A 98 16.16 -13.84 6.09
CA GLY A 98 16.61 -15.19 6.34
C GLY A 98 15.63 -15.92 7.26
N GLU A 99 15.72 -17.25 7.26
CA GLU A 99 14.81 -18.13 7.98
C GLU A 99 15.51 -18.83 9.17
N GLY A 100 14.72 -19.14 10.20
CA GLY A 100 15.15 -19.93 11.35
C GLY A 100 15.53 -19.11 12.58
N ASP A 101 16.09 -19.80 13.55
CA ASP A 101 16.42 -19.28 14.88
C ASP A 101 17.89 -18.89 15.04
N VAL A 102 18.74 -19.25 14.08
CA VAL A 102 20.16 -18.89 14.07
C VAL A 102 20.36 -17.79 13.03
N PHE A 103 20.83 -16.62 13.48
CA PHE A 103 21.14 -15.52 12.54
C PHE A 103 22.33 -15.89 11.67
N ASP A 104 22.15 -15.81 10.36
CA ASP A 104 23.19 -16.04 9.35
C ASP A 104 23.02 -15.07 8.19
N ALA A 105 23.86 -14.04 8.16
CA ALA A 105 23.79 -12.99 7.14
C ALA A 105 24.04 -13.51 5.71
N ASP A 106 24.80 -14.61 5.58
CA ASP A 106 25.15 -15.17 4.25
C ASP A 106 23.98 -15.96 3.64
N LYS A 107 23.05 -16.43 4.47
CA LYS A 107 21.84 -17.12 4.03
C LYS A 107 20.67 -16.19 3.72
N MET A 108 20.79 -14.89 3.99
CA MET A 108 19.73 -13.95 3.68
C MET A 108 19.58 -13.77 2.17
N ILE A 109 18.32 -13.80 1.71
CA ILE A 109 17.93 -13.57 0.33
C ILE A 109 17.45 -12.11 0.12
N PRO A 110 17.75 -11.49 -1.03
CA PRO A 110 17.35 -10.13 -1.31
C PRO A 110 15.92 -10.03 -1.85
N ILE A 111 15.19 -9.05 -1.36
CA ILE A 111 13.91 -8.59 -1.91
C ILE A 111 14.09 -7.14 -2.32
N ARG A 112 13.97 -6.87 -3.62
CA ARG A 112 14.20 -5.54 -4.19
C ARG A 112 12.96 -4.68 -4.08
N GLU A 113 13.14 -3.39 -4.31
CA GLU A 113 12.07 -2.40 -4.41
C GLU A 113 10.91 -2.89 -5.28
N GLY A 114 9.67 -2.69 -4.80
CA GLY A 114 8.45 -3.23 -5.39
C GLY A 114 8.17 -4.70 -5.04
N GLY A 115 9.13 -5.43 -4.45
CA GLY A 115 8.94 -6.80 -4.00
C GLY A 115 8.00 -6.90 -2.80
N LEU A 116 7.25 -8.00 -2.75
CA LEU A 116 6.33 -8.35 -1.67
C LEU A 116 6.75 -9.66 -1.02
N MET A 117 6.74 -9.69 0.31
CA MET A 117 6.91 -10.89 1.10
C MET A 117 5.72 -11.13 2.02
N TYR A 118 5.32 -12.37 2.14
CA TYR A 118 4.36 -12.84 3.12
C TYR A 118 5.07 -13.55 4.26
N HIS A 119 4.82 -13.10 5.49
CA HIS A 119 5.25 -13.73 6.72
C HIS A 119 4.04 -14.38 7.40
N PRO A 120 3.87 -15.72 7.34
CA PRO A 120 2.83 -16.40 8.08
C PRO A 120 3.04 -16.26 9.61
N ALA A 121 1.96 -16.31 10.35
CA ALA A 121 2.02 -16.39 11.81
C ALA A 121 2.90 -17.57 12.28
N GLY A 122 3.77 -17.33 13.25
CA GLY A 122 4.70 -18.33 13.77
C GLY A 122 5.93 -18.62 12.90
N PHE A 123 6.02 -18.05 11.71
CA PHE A 123 7.19 -18.25 10.83
C PHE A 123 8.43 -17.54 11.39
N ARG A 124 9.47 -18.31 11.67
CA ARG A 124 10.71 -17.83 12.27
C ARG A 124 11.65 -17.27 11.22
N HIS A 125 12.00 -16.02 11.38
CA HIS A 125 12.80 -15.27 10.40
C HIS A 125 13.63 -14.18 11.08
N TYR A 126 14.52 -13.59 10.30
CA TYR A 126 15.25 -12.37 10.58
C TYR A 126 15.41 -11.57 9.29
N ASP A 127 15.43 -10.27 9.39
CA ASP A 127 15.39 -9.39 8.22
C ASP A 127 16.11 -8.06 8.48
N GLY A 128 16.38 -7.30 7.43
CA GLY A 128 16.98 -5.99 7.56
C GLY A 128 17.71 -5.50 6.31
N ALA A 129 18.61 -4.54 6.53
CA ALA A 129 19.41 -3.90 5.53
C ALA A 129 20.87 -4.39 5.58
N LYS A 130 21.52 -4.60 4.42
CA LYS A 130 22.96 -4.84 4.33
C LYS A 130 23.70 -3.54 4.00
N GLY A 131 24.08 -3.32 2.76
CA GLY A 131 24.98 -2.23 2.35
C GLY A 131 24.32 -0.87 2.13
N GLN A 132 23.00 -0.76 2.22
CA GLN A 132 22.23 0.47 2.01
C GLN A 132 21.02 0.50 2.91
N ASP A 133 20.48 1.70 3.14
CA ASP A 133 19.19 1.86 3.83
C ASP A 133 18.07 1.20 3.03
N VAL A 134 17.05 0.73 3.74
CA VAL A 134 15.84 0.18 3.14
C VAL A 134 14.60 0.68 3.87
N VAL A 135 13.54 0.97 3.12
CA VAL A 135 12.23 1.29 3.66
C VAL A 135 11.25 0.19 3.26
N VAL A 136 10.58 -0.37 4.24
CA VAL A 136 9.52 -1.37 4.04
C VAL A 136 8.19 -0.88 4.59
N GLN A 137 7.09 -1.28 3.95
CA GLN A 137 5.74 -1.11 4.45
C GLN A 137 5.19 -2.47 4.87
N ILE A 138 4.72 -2.55 6.09
CA ILE A 138 4.17 -3.76 6.70
C ILE A 138 2.68 -3.58 6.88
N MET A 139 1.90 -4.55 6.44
CA MET A 139 0.45 -4.64 6.67
C MET A 139 0.12 -5.93 7.41
N GLY A 140 -0.88 -5.87 8.27
CA GLY A 140 -1.34 -7.04 9.01
C GLY A 140 -2.60 -6.75 9.82
N MET A 141 -2.98 -7.76 10.60
CA MET A 141 -4.06 -7.65 11.58
C MET A 141 -3.45 -7.57 12.98
N GLY A 142 -3.90 -6.60 13.78
CA GLY A 142 -3.55 -6.51 15.19
C GLY A 142 -4.63 -7.15 16.10
N PRO A 143 -4.30 -7.42 17.37
CA PRO A 143 -2.99 -7.21 17.97
C PRO A 143 -1.97 -8.24 17.47
N VAL A 144 -0.74 -7.81 17.25
CA VAL A 144 0.37 -8.68 16.86
C VAL A 144 1.53 -8.53 17.83
N GLU A 145 2.11 -9.63 18.25
CA GLU A 145 3.31 -9.68 19.08
C GLU A 145 4.51 -10.16 18.27
N THR A 146 5.70 -9.72 18.68
CA THR A 146 6.98 -10.19 18.17
C THR A 146 7.66 -11.02 19.25
N ILE A 147 7.89 -12.30 18.95
CA ILE A 147 8.49 -13.25 19.87
C ILE A 147 9.90 -13.60 19.40
N ARG A 148 10.91 -13.22 20.17
CA ARG A 148 12.30 -13.52 19.86
C ARG A 148 12.60 -15.00 20.13
N THR A 149 13.26 -15.65 19.19
CA THR A 149 13.55 -17.09 19.23
C THR A 149 15.03 -17.41 19.03
N GLU A 150 15.88 -16.40 18.94
CA GLU A 150 17.28 -16.57 18.61
C GLU A 150 18.03 -17.53 19.53
N ILE A 151 18.72 -18.48 18.91
CA ILE A 151 19.65 -19.40 19.52
C ILE A 151 21.06 -19.24 18.90
N ASP A 152 22.08 -19.58 19.65
CA ASP A 152 23.43 -19.69 19.12
C ASP A 152 23.61 -21.01 18.31
N PRO A 153 24.73 -21.18 17.59
CA PRO A 153 24.97 -22.42 16.85
C PRO A 153 25.02 -23.70 17.69
N SER A 154 25.16 -23.60 19.03
CA SER A 154 25.08 -24.71 19.94
C SER A 154 23.66 -25.04 20.41
N GLY A 155 22.66 -24.27 19.95
CA GLY A 155 21.24 -24.40 20.31
C GLY A 155 20.82 -23.71 21.60
N LYS A 156 21.68 -22.87 22.21
CA LYS A 156 21.37 -22.16 23.45
C LYS A 156 20.71 -20.80 23.12
N PRO A 157 19.71 -20.37 23.88
CA PRO A 157 19.13 -19.04 23.76
C PRO A 157 20.18 -17.94 23.89
N VAL A 158 20.16 -16.98 22.92
CA VAL A 158 21.00 -15.79 23.01
C VAL A 158 20.36 -14.80 23.98
N PRO A 159 21.09 -14.32 25.01
CA PRO A 159 20.58 -13.34 25.97
C PRO A 159 20.09 -12.06 25.27
N ARG A 160 19.11 -11.39 25.90
CA ARG A 160 18.58 -10.09 25.42
C ARG A 160 19.59 -8.97 25.67
#